data_83d34b3c3118e030dbf48a0e3329be0e
#
_entry.id   83d34b3c3118e030dbf48a0e3329be0e
#
_cell.length_a   1.000
_cell.length_b   1.000
_cell.length_c   1.000
_cell.angle_alpha   90.00
_cell.angle_beta   90.00
_cell.angle_gamma   90.00
#
_symmetry.space_group_name_H-M   'P 1'
#
loop_
_entity.id
_entity.type
_entity.pdbx_description
1 polymer ?
#
loop_
_entity_poly.entity_id
_entity_poly.type
_entity_poly.pdbx_seq_one_letter_code
_entity_poly.pdbx_strand_id
1 'polypeptide(L)'
;MTKEELEAKVAKQQSIINDANDEICSYVNDYIESLPYKVGDKVSCTRCDVCWITSIVPKRGYSGYNGEIEVRINPAKKDGTRSNREFVLWSMEVDSIKKID
;
A
#
# COMPACT_ATOMS: atom_id res chain seq x y z
N MET A 1 29.99 -3.55 28.88
CA MET A 1 29.07 -4.36 28.07
C MET A 1 29.87 -5.25 27.14
N THR A 2 29.58 -6.54 27.13
CA THR A 2 30.21 -7.47 26.18
C THR A 2 29.47 -7.44 24.85
N LYS A 3 30.10 -8.00 23.81
CA LYS A 3 29.49 -8.10 22.49
C LYS A 3 28.20 -8.95 22.54
N GLU A 4 28.22 -10.04 23.31
CA GLU A 4 27.05 -10.90 23.47
C GLU A 4 25.90 -10.17 24.16
N GLU A 5 26.18 -9.35 25.17
CA GLU A 5 25.16 -8.51 25.82
C GLU A 5 24.56 -7.49 24.86
N LEU A 6 25.39 -6.86 24.03
CA LEU A 6 24.93 -5.94 23.01
C LEU A 6 24.01 -6.62 22.00
N GLU A 7 24.44 -7.76 21.47
CA GLU A 7 23.66 -8.53 20.50
C GLU A 7 22.31 -8.95 21.08
N ALA A 8 22.27 -9.40 22.33
CA ALA A 8 21.03 -9.80 23.00
C ALA A 8 20.07 -8.61 23.15
N LYS A 9 20.58 -7.44 23.53
CA LYS A 9 19.77 -6.23 23.69
C LYS A 9 19.24 -5.73 22.35
N VAL A 10 20.07 -5.76 21.30
CA VAL A 10 19.65 -5.36 19.95
C VAL A 10 18.60 -6.31 19.42
N ALA A 11 18.77 -7.63 19.59
CA ALA A 11 17.81 -8.63 19.16
C ALA A 11 16.45 -8.44 19.84
N LYS A 12 16.43 -8.11 21.12
CA LYS A 12 15.21 -7.84 21.87
C LYS A 12 14.47 -6.63 21.32
N GLN A 13 15.18 -5.54 21.08
CA GLN A 13 14.57 -4.32 20.52
C GLN A 13 14.09 -4.55 19.09
N GLN A 14 14.84 -5.30 18.29
CA GLN A 14 14.45 -5.65 16.93
C GLN A 14 13.16 -6.46 16.93
N SER A 15 12.99 -7.39 17.86
CA SER A 15 11.77 -8.16 18.01
C SER A 15 10.57 -7.26 18.33
N ILE A 16 10.74 -6.28 19.22
CA ILE A 16 9.70 -5.30 19.56
C ILE A 16 9.31 -4.47 18.33
N ILE A 17 10.28 -4.02 17.55
CA ILE A 17 10.05 -3.25 16.32
C ILE A 17 9.28 -4.09 15.31
N ASN A 18 9.66 -5.35 15.12
CA ASN A 18 9.00 -6.25 14.19
C ASN A 18 7.53 -6.50 14.59
N ASP A 19 7.27 -6.71 15.89
CA ASP A 19 5.91 -6.91 16.40
C ASP A 19 5.06 -5.65 16.19
N ALA A 20 5.62 -4.46 16.42
CA ALA A 20 4.92 -3.20 16.19
C ALA A 20 4.61 -2.99 14.71
N ASN A 21 5.53 -3.31 13.82
CA ASN A 21 5.32 -3.22 12.37
C ASN A 21 4.22 -4.20 11.92
N ASP A 22 4.21 -5.43 12.44
CA ASP A 22 3.19 -6.41 12.11
C ASP A 22 1.80 -5.94 12.55
N GLU A 23 1.70 -5.31 13.71
CA GLU A 23 0.46 -4.76 14.23
C GLU A 23 -0.04 -3.61 13.36
N ILE A 24 0.84 -2.69 12.99
CA ILE A 24 0.50 -1.57 12.08
C ILE A 24 0.02 -2.13 10.74
N CYS A 25 0.72 -3.11 10.19
CA CYS A 25 0.34 -3.75 8.94
C CYS A 25 -1.06 -4.37 9.02
N SER A 26 -1.39 -5.01 10.15
CA SER A 26 -2.71 -5.59 10.38
C SER A 26 -3.80 -4.51 10.37
N TYR A 27 -3.58 -3.38 11.04
CA TYR A 27 -4.53 -2.27 11.04
C TYR A 27 -4.73 -1.68 9.65
N VAL A 28 -3.63 -1.55 8.87
CA VAL A 28 -3.71 -1.05 7.50
C VAL A 28 -4.48 -2.02 6.62
N ASN A 29 -4.29 -3.33 6.77
CA ASN A 29 -5.05 -4.33 6.03
C ASN A 29 -6.55 -4.26 6.36
N ASP A 30 -6.92 -4.05 7.61
CA ASP A 30 -8.32 -3.86 8.01
C ASP A 30 -8.92 -2.62 7.33
N TYR A 31 -8.15 -1.53 7.28
CA TYR A 31 -8.55 -0.32 6.57
C TYR A 31 -8.75 -0.59 5.07
N ILE A 32 -7.84 -1.33 4.44
CA ILE A 32 -7.93 -1.69 3.02
C ILE A 32 -9.22 -2.47 2.75
N GLU A 33 -9.58 -3.41 3.62
CA GLU A 33 -10.82 -4.18 3.48
C GLU A 33 -12.08 -3.31 3.58
N SER A 34 -12.00 -2.18 4.29
CA SER A 34 -13.11 -1.25 4.44
C SER A 34 -13.28 -0.27 3.28
N LEU A 35 -12.32 -0.21 2.35
CA LEU A 35 -12.35 0.73 1.23
C LEU A 35 -13.52 0.43 0.29
N PRO A 36 -14.09 1.48 -0.35
CA PRO A 36 -15.20 1.30 -1.29
C PRO A 36 -14.78 0.69 -2.64
N TYR A 37 -13.49 0.50 -2.86
CA TYR A 37 -12.94 -0.13 -4.06
C TYR A 37 -12.02 -1.29 -3.69
N LYS A 38 -11.84 -2.24 -4.61
CA LYS A 38 -11.04 -3.46 -4.41
C LYS A 38 -10.14 -3.68 -5.61
N VAL A 39 -9.15 -4.59 -5.45
CA VAL A 39 -8.32 -5.06 -6.57
C VAL A 39 -9.24 -5.61 -7.66
N GLY A 40 -8.99 -5.19 -8.89
CA GLY A 40 -9.81 -5.56 -10.06
C GLY A 40 -10.90 -4.55 -10.40
N ASP A 41 -11.21 -3.62 -9.50
CA ASP A 41 -12.23 -2.60 -9.76
C ASP A 41 -11.76 -1.58 -10.78
N LYS A 42 -12.72 -1.10 -11.58
CA LYS A 42 -12.53 0.01 -12.50
C LYS A 42 -12.79 1.31 -11.74
N VAL A 43 -11.84 2.21 -11.77
CA VAL A 43 -11.90 3.46 -10.98
C VAL A 43 -11.39 4.64 -11.80
N SER A 44 -11.65 5.85 -11.30
CA SER A 44 -11.03 7.07 -11.80
C SER A 44 -10.23 7.72 -10.69
N CYS A 45 -9.19 8.44 -11.06
CA CYS A 45 -8.39 9.25 -10.13
C CYS A 45 -7.82 10.45 -10.87
N THR A 46 -7.14 11.34 -10.16
CA THR A 46 -6.56 12.54 -10.77
C THR A 46 -5.52 12.24 -11.83
N ARG A 47 -4.86 11.08 -11.75
CA ARG A 47 -3.86 10.66 -12.72
C ARG A 47 -4.48 10.09 -14.00
N CYS A 48 -5.58 9.35 -13.86
CA CYS A 48 -6.23 8.63 -14.97
C CYS A 48 -7.74 8.70 -14.83
N ASP A 49 -8.43 9.07 -15.89
CA ASP A 49 -9.91 9.08 -15.90
C ASP A 49 -10.49 7.67 -15.79
N VAL A 50 -9.79 6.68 -16.33
CA VAL A 50 -10.18 5.28 -16.28
C VAL A 50 -8.95 4.43 -16.04
N CYS A 51 -9.00 3.61 -15.00
CA CYS A 51 -7.94 2.65 -14.69
C CYS A 51 -8.49 1.50 -13.87
N TRP A 52 -7.70 0.43 -13.75
CA TRP A 52 -8.07 -0.74 -12.95
C TRP A 52 -7.05 -0.94 -11.84
N ILE A 53 -7.53 -1.22 -10.65
CA ILE A 53 -6.66 -1.47 -9.51
C ILE A 53 -6.03 -2.85 -9.63
N THR A 54 -4.70 -2.91 -9.60
CA THR A 54 -3.95 -4.17 -9.65
C THR A 54 -3.48 -4.63 -8.28
N SER A 55 -3.25 -3.69 -7.35
CA SER A 55 -2.72 -4.02 -6.03
C SER A 55 -3.09 -2.93 -5.04
N ILE A 56 -3.45 -3.33 -3.83
CA ILE A 56 -3.64 -2.44 -2.68
C ILE A 56 -2.95 -3.12 -1.50
N VAL A 57 -1.86 -2.55 -1.02
CA VAL A 57 -1.07 -3.13 0.06
C VAL A 57 -0.63 -2.06 1.04
N PRO A 58 -0.30 -2.42 2.30
CA PRO A 58 0.32 -1.49 3.21
C PRO A 58 1.64 -0.98 2.62
N LYS A 59 1.84 0.33 2.65
CA LYS A 59 3.06 0.95 2.14
C LYS A 59 4.16 0.84 3.18
N ARG A 60 5.27 0.22 2.81
CA ARG A 60 6.46 0.14 3.65
C ARG A 60 7.35 1.34 3.38
N GLY A 61 7.56 2.16 4.40
CA GLY A 61 8.49 3.28 4.35
C GLY A 61 9.90 2.85 4.75
N TYR A 62 10.77 3.83 4.86
CA TYR A 62 12.18 3.61 5.19
C TYR A 62 12.37 2.96 6.56
N SER A 63 11.53 3.33 7.54
CA SER A 63 11.60 2.83 8.91
C SER A 63 10.49 1.85 9.27
N GLY A 64 9.77 1.32 8.27
CA GLY A 64 8.67 0.38 8.47
C GLY A 64 7.35 0.93 7.95
N TYR A 65 6.24 0.35 8.42
CA TYR A 65 4.90 0.77 8.03
C TYR A 65 4.49 2.02 8.82
N ASN A 66 3.85 2.98 8.15
CA ASN A 66 3.45 4.25 8.75
C ASN A 66 1.95 4.56 8.62
N GLY A 67 1.14 3.55 8.30
CA GLY A 67 -0.30 3.71 8.14
C GLY A 67 -0.75 4.12 6.75
N GLU A 68 0.16 4.26 5.80
CA GLU A 68 -0.18 4.56 4.41
C GLU A 68 -0.42 3.30 3.60
N ILE A 69 -1.17 3.44 2.50
CA ILE A 69 -1.38 2.35 1.54
C ILE A 69 -0.70 2.67 0.23
N GLU A 70 -0.29 1.62 -0.49
CA GLU A 70 0.23 1.71 -1.85
C GLU A 70 -0.80 1.10 -2.79
N VAL A 71 -1.24 1.88 -3.77
CA VAL A 71 -2.19 1.44 -4.78
C VAL A 71 -1.49 1.44 -6.13
N ARG A 72 -1.59 0.32 -6.84
CA ARG A 72 -1.07 0.20 -8.20
C ARG A 72 -2.23 0.00 -9.16
N ILE A 73 -2.10 0.55 -10.35
CA ILE A 73 -3.16 0.56 -11.36
C ILE A 73 -2.62 0.19 -12.74
N ASN A 74 -3.52 -0.30 -13.61
CA ASN A 74 -3.30 -0.31 -15.05
C ASN A 74 -4.19 0.78 -15.67
N PRO A 75 -3.63 1.76 -16.39
CA PRO A 75 -4.46 2.77 -17.06
C PRO A 75 -5.17 2.20 -18.27
N ALA A 76 -6.22 2.87 -18.74
CA ALA A 76 -6.87 2.52 -19.99
C ALA A 76 -6.04 3.00 -21.17
N LYS A 77 -6.04 2.21 -22.26
CA LYS A 77 -5.47 2.61 -23.54
C LYS A 77 -6.41 3.60 -24.24
N LYS A 78 -5.94 4.19 -25.35
CA LYS A 78 -6.76 5.12 -26.16
C LYS A 78 -8.07 4.50 -26.64
N ASP A 79 -8.07 3.18 -26.88
CA ASP A 79 -9.27 2.45 -27.32
C ASP A 79 -10.18 2.03 -26.16
N GLY A 80 -9.86 2.40 -24.93
CA GLY A 80 -10.63 2.07 -23.75
C GLY A 80 -10.31 0.73 -23.10
N THR A 81 -9.43 -0.07 -23.68
CA THR A 81 -9.03 -1.37 -23.11
C THR A 81 -7.95 -1.19 -22.04
N ARG A 82 -7.84 -2.20 -21.17
CA ARG A 82 -6.86 -2.19 -20.08
C ARG A 82 -5.44 -2.32 -20.60
N SER A 83 -4.56 -1.42 -20.17
CA SER A 83 -3.14 -1.48 -20.47
C SER A 83 -2.45 -2.55 -19.62
N ASN A 84 -1.31 -3.07 -20.10
CA ASN A 84 -0.44 -3.96 -19.32
C ASN A 84 0.56 -3.18 -18.43
N ARG A 85 0.61 -1.86 -18.58
CA ARG A 85 1.49 -1.03 -17.76
C ARG A 85 0.93 -0.89 -16.36
N GLU A 86 1.81 -0.93 -15.35
CA GLU A 86 1.44 -0.76 -13.96
C GLU A 86 2.08 0.52 -13.42
N PHE A 87 1.28 1.37 -12.77
CA PHE A 87 1.75 2.59 -12.14
C PHE A 87 1.42 2.58 -10.66
N VAL A 88 2.33 3.12 -9.85
CA VAL A 88 2.09 3.36 -8.43
C VAL A 88 1.47 4.74 -8.28
N LEU A 89 0.34 4.83 -7.59
CA LEU A 89 -0.31 6.11 -7.31
C LEU A 89 0.36 6.80 -6.11
N TRP A 90 0.50 8.11 -6.21
CA TRP A 90 0.96 8.93 -5.10
C TRP A 90 -0.19 9.13 -4.10
N SER A 91 0.12 9.51 -2.86
CA SER A 91 -0.87 9.68 -1.79
C SER A 91 -2.04 10.57 -2.20
N MET A 92 -1.76 11.68 -2.88
CA MET A 92 -2.80 12.61 -3.38
C MET A 92 -3.71 11.94 -4.41
N GLU A 93 -3.15 11.09 -5.25
CA GLU A 93 -3.89 10.37 -6.29
C GLU A 93 -4.77 9.28 -5.68
N VAL A 94 -4.26 8.61 -4.63
CA VAL A 94 -5.04 7.60 -3.90
C VAL A 94 -6.29 8.21 -3.28
N ASP A 95 -6.16 9.40 -2.70
CA ASP A 95 -7.29 10.09 -2.06
C ASP A 95 -8.37 10.52 -3.07
N SER A 96 -8.04 10.58 -4.35
CA SER A 96 -8.96 10.98 -5.42
C SER A 96 -9.68 9.81 -6.07
N ILE A 97 -9.40 8.55 -5.67
CA ILE A 97 -9.98 7.36 -6.30
C ILE A 97 -11.49 7.32 -6.13
N LYS A 98 -12.20 7.13 -7.25
CA LYS A 98 -13.65 6.95 -7.27
C LYS A 98 -13.99 5.74 -8.12
N LYS A 99 -14.85 4.87 -7.60
CA LYS A 99 -15.29 3.69 -8.32
C LYS A 99 -16.18 4.08 -9.50
N ILE A 100 -15.94 3.45 -10.66
CA ILE A 100 -16.75 3.62 -11.87
C ILE A 100 -17.58 2.36 -12.07
N ASP A 101 -18.84 2.54 -12.31
CA ASP A 101 -19.74 1.43 -12.62
C ASP A 101 -19.64 1.00 -14.10
#